data_09b6c6cf2a6065b0d815d60a72a4c48a
#
_entry.id   09b6c6cf2a6065b0d815d60a72a4c48a
#
_cell.length_a   1.000
_cell.length_b   1.000
_cell.length_c   1.000
_cell.angle_alpha   90.00
_cell.angle_beta   90.00
_cell.angle_gamma   90.00
#
_symmetry.space_group_name_H-M   'P 1'
#
loop_
_entity.id
_entity.type
_entity.pdbx_description
1 polymer ?
#
loop_
_entity_poly.entity_id
_entity_poly.type
_entity_poly.pdbx_seq_one_letter_code
_entity_poly.pdbx_strand_id
1 'polypeptide(L)'
;MTITEATKANLRRKSGFVDNVQVIDGVPLFSWVDINITELCNRTCVFCPRVDEALYPNQNLNMSIKLTDKIASELAELNYSGAIILSGFGEPTLHPEIYGIVSSLSGPYRLEIVTNGDKLTTTSIENLTNAGINYFVVSMYDGAHQREYFETMFHDAGLGEDAFILRDRWHDGEDDFGLKLTNRAGVIHTGQQPEINVDSPCYYPAYSMMLD
;
A
#
# COMPACT_ATOMS: atom_id res chain seq x y z
N MET A 1 23.52 -10.97 -2.40
CA MET A 1 22.29 -10.68 -1.65
C MET A 1 21.12 -11.28 -2.43
N THR A 2 20.46 -12.28 -1.90
CA THR A 2 19.37 -12.97 -2.60
C THR A 2 18.10 -12.13 -2.41
N ILE A 3 17.48 -11.71 -3.51
CA ILE A 3 16.19 -11.01 -3.47
C ILE A 3 15.11 -12.03 -3.09
N THR A 4 14.34 -11.77 -2.04
CA THR A 4 13.26 -12.65 -1.60
C THR A 4 12.15 -12.76 -2.66
N GLU A 5 11.37 -13.84 -2.66
CA GLU A 5 10.24 -13.99 -3.59
C GLU A 5 9.18 -12.90 -3.37
N ALA A 6 8.96 -12.48 -2.12
CA ALA A 6 8.08 -11.37 -1.80
C ALA A 6 8.54 -10.05 -2.44
N THR A 7 9.85 -9.79 -2.41
CA THR A 7 10.43 -8.62 -3.09
C THR A 7 10.27 -8.71 -4.60
N LYS A 8 10.52 -9.87 -5.19
CA LYS A 8 10.32 -10.10 -6.64
C LYS A 8 8.87 -9.92 -7.06
N ALA A 9 7.92 -10.44 -6.27
CA ALA A 9 6.49 -10.28 -6.53
C ALA A 9 6.07 -8.80 -6.47
N ASN A 10 6.57 -8.05 -5.48
CA ASN A 10 6.28 -6.61 -5.38
C ASN A 10 6.92 -5.79 -6.52
N LEU A 11 8.11 -6.16 -6.97
CA LEU A 11 8.74 -5.55 -8.15
C LEU A 11 7.94 -5.83 -9.42
N ARG A 12 7.51 -7.09 -9.63
CA ARG A 12 6.65 -7.46 -10.77
C ARG A 12 5.33 -6.69 -10.77
N ARG A 13 4.71 -6.52 -9.59
CA ARG A 13 3.50 -5.70 -9.45
C ARG A 13 3.72 -4.26 -9.90
N LYS A 14 4.82 -3.63 -9.45
CA LYS A 14 5.12 -2.23 -9.77
C LYS A 14 5.66 -2.03 -11.19
N SER A 15 6.33 -3.00 -11.80
CA SER A 15 6.82 -2.88 -13.17
C SER A 15 5.69 -2.63 -14.17
N GLY A 16 4.53 -3.25 -13.98
CA GLY A 16 3.36 -3.00 -14.82
C GLY A 16 2.87 -1.55 -14.81
N PHE A 17 3.20 -0.78 -13.76
CA PHE A 17 2.82 0.65 -13.69
C PHE A 17 3.79 1.56 -14.44
N VAL A 18 5.08 1.20 -14.53
CA VAL A 18 6.11 2.05 -15.15
C VAL A 18 6.28 1.78 -16.64
N ASP A 19 5.78 0.64 -17.14
CA ASP A 19 5.90 0.28 -18.55
C ASP A 19 5.00 1.13 -19.47
N ASN A 20 3.94 1.75 -18.92
CA ASN A 20 2.94 2.52 -19.65
C ASN A 20 2.69 3.88 -18.99
N VAL A 21 3.71 4.76 -18.99
CA VAL A 21 3.55 6.11 -18.47
C VAL A 21 2.65 6.93 -19.38
N GLN A 22 1.54 7.41 -18.84
CA GLN A 22 0.64 8.32 -19.56
C GLN A 22 1.31 9.69 -19.75
N VAL A 23 1.20 10.25 -20.95
CA VAL A 23 1.74 11.57 -21.28
C VAL A 23 0.60 12.46 -21.79
N ILE A 24 0.43 13.64 -21.20
CA ILE A 24 -0.55 14.65 -21.62
C ILE A 24 0.22 15.93 -21.98
N ASP A 25 0.05 16.43 -23.19
CA ASP A 25 0.72 17.63 -23.72
C ASP A 25 2.25 17.63 -23.52
N GLY A 26 2.85 16.44 -23.65
CA GLY A 26 4.30 16.24 -23.47
C GLY A 26 4.75 16.12 -22.01
N VAL A 27 3.83 16.16 -21.05
CA VAL A 27 4.12 16.01 -19.62
C VAL A 27 3.76 14.60 -19.17
N PRO A 28 4.72 13.81 -18.63
CA PRO A 28 4.42 12.50 -18.08
C PRO A 28 3.63 12.64 -16.77
N LEU A 29 2.56 11.85 -16.64
CA LEU A 29 1.82 11.71 -15.39
C LEU A 29 2.46 10.65 -14.49
N PHE A 30 2.11 10.69 -13.22
CA PHE A 30 2.52 9.65 -12.27
C PHE A 30 1.93 8.29 -12.66
N SER A 31 2.76 7.24 -12.60
CA SER A 31 2.32 5.88 -12.89
C SER A 31 1.38 5.35 -11.82
N TRP A 32 1.51 5.84 -10.58
CA TRP A 32 0.57 5.58 -9.50
C TRP A 32 0.52 6.75 -8.50
N VAL A 33 -0.59 6.84 -7.81
CA VAL A 33 -0.82 7.78 -6.70
C VAL A 33 -1.04 6.99 -5.43
N ASP A 34 -0.17 7.16 -4.44
CA ASP A 34 -0.38 6.63 -3.09
C ASP A 34 -1.25 7.63 -2.30
N ILE A 35 -2.34 7.17 -1.70
CA ILE A 35 -3.24 8.00 -0.87
C ILE A 35 -3.29 7.44 0.54
N ASN A 36 -2.85 8.26 1.52
CA ASN A 36 -2.96 7.96 2.94
C ASN A 36 -4.31 8.49 3.46
N ILE A 37 -5.29 7.62 3.55
CA ILE A 37 -6.67 8.02 3.90
C ILE A 37 -6.93 8.13 5.40
N THR A 38 -6.02 7.64 6.24
CA THR A 38 -6.13 7.72 7.71
C THR A 38 -4.76 7.70 8.37
N GLU A 39 -4.61 8.48 9.42
CA GLU A 39 -3.45 8.47 10.30
C GLU A 39 -3.51 7.33 11.35
N LEU A 40 -4.65 6.66 11.49
CA LEU A 40 -4.83 5.62 12.49
C LEU A 40 -4.25 4.29 12.02
N CYS A 41 -3.47 3.62 12.88
CA CYS A 41 -2.98 2.27 12.67
C CYS A 41 -3.07 1.45 13.96
N ASN A 42 -3.43 0.18 13.85
CA ASN A 42 -3.50 -0.76 14.97
C ASN A 42 -2.19 -1.52 15.22
N ARG A 43 -1.14 -1.24 14.42
CA ARG A 43 0.19 -1.85 14.58
C ARG A 43 1.28 -0.79 14.72
N THR A 44 2.35 -1.16 15.43
CA THR A 44 3.57 -0.36 15.57
C THR A 44 4.75 -1.18 15.04
N CYS A 45 4.96 -1.12 13.73
CA CYS A 45 5.98 -1.91 13.07
C CYS A 45 7.36 -1.24 13.22
N VAL A 46 8.40 -2.02 13.53
CA VAL A 46 9.78 -1.53 13.77
C VAL A 46 10.40 -0.80 12.58
N PHE A 47 9.90 -1.01 11.37
CA PHE A 47 10.34 -0.36 10.13
C PHE A 47 9.40 0.80 9.70
N CYS A 48 8.43 1.17 10.53
CA CYS A 48 7.50 2.27 10.27
C CYS A 48 7.88 3.47 11.15
N PRO A 49 7.76 4.72 10.66
CA PRO A 49 7.96 5.91 11.49
C PRO A 49 7.11 5.96 12.76
N ARG A 50 5.99 5.24 12.80
CA ARG A 50 5.12 5.10 14.00
C ARG A 50 5.78 4.39 15.18
N VAL A 51 6.97 3.79 15.00
CA VAL A 51 7.77 3.26 16.11
C VAL A 51 8.18 4.35 17.07
N ASP A 52 8.29 5.58 16.59
CA ASP A 52 8.56 6.76 17.41
C ASP A 52 7.31 7.66 17.43
N GLU A 53 6.54 7.56 18.50
CA GLU A 53 5.30 8.31 18.69
C GLU A 53 5.53 9.84 18.77
N ALA A 54 6.74 10.27 19.14
CA ALA A 54 7.07 11.69 19.18
C ALA A 54 7.27 12.28 17.79
N LEU A 55 7.68 11.45 16.81
CA LEU A 55 7.87 11.86 15.43
C LEU A 55 6.60 11.65 14.59
N TYR A 56 5.90 10.54 14.80
CA TYR A 56 4.71 10.20 14.03
C TYR A 56 3.63 9.59 14.94
N PRO A 57 2.87 10.40 15.67
CA PRO A 57 1.86 9.94 16.60
C PRO A 57 0.71 9.21 15.90
N ASN A 58 0.12 8.25 16.60
CA ASN A 58 -1.05 7.54 16.12
C ASN A 58 -2.32 8.38 16.35
N GLN A 59 -2.80 9.07 15.33
CA GLN A 59 -3.90 10.01 15.43
C GLN A 59 -5.15 9.51 14.69
N ASN A 60 -6.32 9.79 15.24
CA ASN A 60 -7.59 9.51 14.57
C ASN A 60 -7.96 10.65 13.61
N LEU A 61 -7.09 10.87 12.63
CA LEU A 61 -7.32 11.80 11.52
C LEU A 61 -7.67 10.99 10.28
N ASN A 62 -8.71 11.42 9.59
CA ASN A 62 -9.28 10.69 8.46
C ASN A 62 -9.56 11.66 7.31
N MET A 63 -9.22 11.24 6.10
CA MET A 63 -9.54 11.95 4.86
C MET A 63 -11.06 11.92 4.64
N SER A 64 -11.66 13.04 4.30
CA SER A 64 -13.10 13.09 4.07
C SER A 64 -13.47 12.58 2.66
N ILE A 65 -14.66 11.99 2.50
CA ILE A 65 -15.20 11.61 1.20
C ILE A 65 -15.22 12.81 0.23
N LYS A 66 -15.52 14.01 0.73
CA LYS A 66 -15.49 15.22 -0.09
C LYS A 66 -14.10 15.49 -0.72
N LEU A 67 -13.03 15.17 0.00
CA LEU A 67 -11.67 15.33 -0.54
C LEU A 67 -11.36 14.23 -1.56
N THR A 68 -11.75 12.98 -1.31
CA THR A 68 -11.58 11.90 -2.28
C THR A 68 -12.43 12.11 -3.54
N ASP A 69 -13.64 12.64 -3.43
CA ASP A 69 -14.46 13.05 -4.57
C ASP A 69 -13.74 14.10 -5.44
N LYS A 70 -13.11 15.09 -4.79
CA LYS A 70 -12.32 16.10 -5.50
C LYS A 70 -11.13 15.45 -6.23
N ILE A 71 -10.38 14.60 -5.56
CA ILE A 71 -9.25 13.87 -6.16
C ILE A 71 -9.72 13.04 -7.35
N ALA A 72 -10.80 12.28 -7.20
CA ALA A 72 -11.38 11.47 -8.26
C ALA A 72 -11.81 12.31 -9.47
N SER A 73 -12.44 13.47 -9.22
CA SER A 73 -12.82 14.41 -10.29
C SER A 73 -11.63 14.94 -11.07
N GLU A 74 -10.57 15.36 -10.36
CA GLU A 74 -9.34 15.87 -10.99
C GLU A 74 -8.60 14.79 -11.79
N LEU A 75 -8.57 13.55 -11.29
CA LEU A 75 -8.01 12.42 -12.02
C LEU A 75 -8.83 12.07 -13.26
N ALA A 76 -10.17 12.19 -13.17
CA ALA A 76 -11.05 11.98 -14.32
C ALA A 76 -10.87 13.06 -15.40
N GLU A 77 -10.70 14.34 -15.02
CA GLU A 77 -10.40 15.43 -15.94
C GLU A 77 -9.08 15.18 -16.71
N LEU A 78 -8.09 14.55 -16.06
CA LEU A 78 -6.83 14.15 -16.67
C LEU A 78 -6.96 12.87 -17.50
N ASN A 79 -8.12 12.22 -17.56
CA ASN A 79 -8.26 10.87 -18.10
C ASN A 79 -7.19 9.91 -17.55
N TYR A 80 -6.92 10.02 -16.25
CA TYR A 80 -5.85 9.26 -15.60
C TYR A 80 -6.05 7.75 -15.76
N SER A 81 -4.99 7.05 -16.18
CA SER A 81 -5.00 5.61 -16.44
C SER A 81 -3.94 4.84 -15.63
N GLY A 82 -3.27 5.51 -14.71
CA GLY A 82 -2.33 4.87 -13.80
C GLY A 82 -3.03 4.04 -12.72
N ALA A 83 -2.37 3.85 -11.57
CA ALA A 83 -2.97 3.16 -10.43
C ALA A 83 -3.20 4.12 -9.25
N ILE A 84 -4.24 3.86 -8.46
CA ILE A 84 -4.41 4.46 -7.13
C ILE A 84 -4.14 3.38 -6.09
N ILE A 85 -3.33 3.71 -5.08
CA ILE A 85 -2.95 2.79 -4.02
C ILE A 85 -3.35 3.42 -2.68
N LEU A 86 -4.34 2.85 -2.02
CA LEU A 86 -4.67 3.21 -0.64
C LEU A 86 -3.59 2.63 0.28
N SER A 87 -2.65 3.46 0.67
CA SER A 87 -1.48 3.08 1.45
C SER A 87 -1.01 4.26 2.30
N GLY A 88 0.05 4.09 3.07
CA GLY A 88 0.63 5.16 3.88
C GLY A 88 1.13 4.63 5.21
N PHE A 89 1.12 5.49 6.22
CA PHE A 89 1.50 5.12 7.59
C PHE A 89 0.29 4.71 8.43
N GLY A 90 -0.93 4.96 7.98
CA GLY A 90 -2.17 4.44 8.55
C GLY A 90 -2.53 3.04 8.05
N GLU A 91 -3.51 2.44 8.68
CA GLU A 91 -4.16 1.21 8.22
C GLU A 91 -5.49 1.56 7.55
N PRO A 92 -5.62 1.44 6.22
CA PRO A 92 -6.80 1.90 5.51
C PRO A 92 -8.12 1.29 6.00
N THR A 93 -8.08 0.03 6.45
CA THR A 93 -9.29 -0.68 6.95
C THR A 93 -9.82 -0.14 8.28
N LEU A 94 -9.08 0.77 8.94
CA LEU A 94 -9.54 1.49 10.13
C LEU A 94 -10.30 2.78 9.82
N HIS A 95 -10.31 3.21 8.55
CA HIS A 95 -11.06 4.40 8.18
C HIS A 95 -12.56 4.15 8.37
N PRO A 96 -13.29 4.99 9.11
CA PRO A 96 -14.69 4.75 9.46
C PRO A 96 -15.63 4.70 8.24
N GLU A 97 -15.27 5.38 7.16
CA GLU A 97 -16.05 5.46 5.93
C GLU A 97 -15.31 4.78 4.75
N ILE A 98 -14.54 3.72 5.00
CA ILE A 98 -13.68 3.08 4.00
C ILE A 98 -14.40 2.73 2.70
N TYR A 99 -15.61 2.19 2.77
CA TYR A 99 -16.37 1.81 1.59
C TYR A 99 -16.81 3.03 0.77
N GLY A 100 -17.18 4.14 1.42
CA GLY A 100 -17.50 5.40 0.77
C GLY A 100 -16.27 6.01 0.08
N ILE A 101 -15.11 6.00 0.75
CA ILE A 101 -13.82 6.44 0.19
C ILE A 101 -13.47 5.62 -1.05
N VAL A 102 -13.56 4.28 -0.96
CA VAL A 102 -13.26 3.38 -2.08
C VAL A 102 -14.21 3.65 -3.25
N SER A 103 -15.51 3.77 -2.98
CA SER A 103 -16.51 4.07 -4.02
C SER A 103 -16.25 5.40 -4.70
N SER A 104 -15.86 6.42 -3.96
CA SER A 104 -15.50 7.75 -4.47
C SER A 104 -14.29 7.69 -5.41
N LEU A 105 -13.30 6.89 -5.08
CA LEU A 105 -12.06 6.72 -5.85
C LEU A 105 -12.15 5.63 -6.93
N SER A 106 -13.29 4.95 -7.07
CA SER A 106 -13.46 3.91 -8.09
C SER A 106 -13.50 4.52 -9.49
N GLY A 107 -12.75 3.94 -10.44
CA GLY A 107 -12.60 4.48 -11.79
C GLY A 107 -12.06 3.46 -12.79
N PRO A 108 -11.70 3.89 -14.00
CA PRO A 108 -11.19 3.02 -15.05
C PRO A 108 -9.70 2.64 -14.87
N TYR A 109 -9.20 2.71 -13.67
CA TYR A 109 -7.82 2.43 -13.30
C TYR A 109 -7.75 1.35 -12.22
N ARG A 110 -6.56 0.89 -11.94
CA ARG A 110 -6.32 -0.06 -10.87
C ARG A 110 -6.40 0.64 -9.52
N LEU A 111 -7.32 0.20 -8.66
CA LEU A 111 -7.47 0.67 -7.28
C LEU A 111 -7.00 -0.42 -6.32
N GLU A 112 -5.87 -0.19 -5.69
CA GLU A 112 -5.26 -1.13 -4.75
C GLU A 112 -5.46 -0.69 -3.29
N ILE A 113 -5.54 -1.65 -2.39
CA ILE A 113 -5.44 -1.42 -0.95
C ILE A 113 -4.24 -2.17 -0.37
N VAL A 114 -3.40 -1.46 0.38
CA VAL A 114 -2.29 -2.04 1.15
C VAL A 114 -2.70 -2.08 2.61
N THR A 115 -2.82 -3.28 3.17
CA THR A 115 -3.34 -3.48 4.53
C THR A 115 -2.45 -4.44 5.33
N ASN A 116 -2.50 -4.33 6.65
CA ASN A 116 -1.93 -5.31 7.57
C ASN A 116 -2.81 -6.57 7.72
N GLY A 117 -4.02 -6.55 7.19
CA GLY A 117 -4.95 -7.68 7.18
C GLY A 117 -5.71 -7.92 8.47
N ASP A 118 -5.38 -7.26 9.59
CA ASP A 118 -5.97 -7.56 10.91
C ASP A 118 -7.49 -7.36 10.99
N LYS A 119 -8.03 -6.52 10.11
CA LYS A 119 -9.46 -6.23 10.04
C LYS A 119 -10.15 -6.89 8.85
N LEU A 120 -9.40 -7.64 8.03
CA LEU A 120 -10.01 -8.36 6.92
C LEU A 120 -10.87 -9.51 7.42
N THR A 121 -11.99 -9.67 6.77
CA THR A 121 -12.90 -10.82 6.83
C THR A 121 -13.38 -11.09 5.42
N THR A 122 -13.89 -12.28 5.13
CA THR A 122 -14.50 -12.60 3.83
C THR A 122 -15.51 -11.51 3.43
N THR A 123 -16.42 -11.15 4.34
CA THR A 123 -17.43 -10.09 4.07
C THR A 123 -16.81 -8.72 3.80
N SER A 124 -15.73 -8.33 4.52
CA SER A 124 -15.08 -7.03 4.27
C SER A 124 -14.35 -7.01 2.94
N ILE A 125 -13.76 -8.13 2.50
CA ILE A 125 -13.15 -8.28 1.19
C ILE A 125 -14.21 -8.14 0.10
N GLU A 126 -15.34 -8.84 0.21
CA GLU A 126 -16.48 -8.73 -0.71
C GLU A 126 -16.98 -7.27 -0.81
N ASN A 127 -17.16 -6.59 0.34
CA ASN A 127 -17.63 -5.21 0.38
C ASN A 127 -16.62 -4.23 -0.25
N LEU A 128 -15.33 -4.40 0.01
CA LEU A 128 -14.26 -3.59 -0.60
C LEU A 128 -14.20 -3.82 -2.11
N THR A 129 -14.32 -5.05 -2.56
CA THR A 129 -14.36 -5.40 -3.99
C THR A 129 -15.59 -4.80 -4.66
N ASN A 130 -16.75 -4.91 -4.06
CA ASN A 130 -18.00 -4.31 -4.56
C ASN A 130 -17.94 -2.78 -4.57
N ALA A 131 -17.21 -2.16 -3.65
CA ALA A 131 -16.99 -0.72 -3.63
C ALA A 131 -16.00 -0.25 -4.71
N GLY A 132 -15.11 -1.12 -5.23
CA GLY A 132 -14.21 -0.79 -6.33
C GLY A 132 -12.75 -1.21 -6.16
N ILE A 133 -12.35 -1.79 -5.03
CA ILE A 133 -11.00 -2.38 -4.90
C ILE A 133 -10.90 -3.55 -5.87
N ASN A 134 -9.86 -3.51 -6.71
CA ASN A 134 -9.59 -4.58 -7.65
C ASN A 134 -8.23 -5.26 -7.44
N TYR A 135 -7.48 -4.83 -6.41
CA TYR A 135 -6.27 -5.52 -5.99
C TYR A 135 -5.95 -5.31 -4.51
N PHE A 136 -5.61 -6.40 -3.82
CA PHE A 136 -5.25 -6.38 -2.41
C PHE A 136 -3.77 -6.69 -2.20
N VAL A 137 -3.13 -5.92 -1.35
CA VAL A 137 -1.74 -6.13 -0.94
C VAL A 137 -1.72 -6.32 0.56
N VAL A 138 -1.67 -7.57 1.01
CA VAL A 138 -1.71 -7.89 2.44
C VAL A 138 -0.30 -8.10 2.96
N SER A 139 0.05 -7.43 4.04
CA SER A 139 1.31 -7.59 4.74
C SER A 139 1.11 -8.53 5.94
N MET A 140 1.73 -9.70 5.90
CA MET A 140 1.67 -10.71 6.96
C MET A 140 2.77 -10.43 7.98
N TYR A 141 2.39 -10.17 9.23
CA TYR A 141 3.33 -9.75 10.28
C TYR A 141 3.60 -10.82 11.34
N ASP A 142 2.75 -11.84 11.42
CA ASP A 142 2.74 -12.77 12.57
C ASP A 142 3.25 -14.18 12.19
N GLY A 143 3.77 -14.35 10.96
CA GLY A 143 4.43 -15.57 10.54
C GLY A 143 3.82 -16.25 9.31
N ALA A 144 4.48 -17.32 8.86
CA ALA A 144 4.13 -18.06 7.65
C ALA A 144 2.72 -18.67 7.68
N HIS A 145 2.20 -18.97 8.88
CA HIS A 145 0.86 -19.53 9.06
C HIS A 145 -0.27 -18.61 8.57
N GLN A 146 -0.02 -17.29 8.49
CA GLN A 146 -1.02 -16.35 7.97
C GLN A 146 -1.31 -16.55 6.49
N ARG A 147 -0.41 -17.18 5.73
CA ARG A 147 -0.57 -17.36 4.29
C ARG A 147 -1.82 -18.17 3.96
N GLU A 148 -1.93 -19.38 4.46
CA GLU A 148 -3.07 -20.25 4.22
C GLU A 148 -4.39 -19.60 4.73
N TYR A 149 -4.32 -18.90 5.86
CA TYR A 149 -5.47 -18.17 6.41
C TYR A 149 -5.98 -17.09 5.44
N PHE A 150 -5.11 -16.25 4.90
CA PHE A 150 -5.52 -15.21 3.97
C PHE A 150 -5.91 -15.78 2.59
N GLU A 151 -5.17 -16.75 2.06
CA GLU A 151 -5.52 -17.42 0.79
C GLU A 151 -6.94 -17.98 0.85
N THR A 152 -7.26 -18.72 1.91
CA THR A 152 -8.62 -19.26 2.14
C THR A 152 -9.65 -18.12 2.19
N MET A 153 -9.38 -17.05 2.95
CA MET A 153 -10.30 -15.94 3.10
C MET A 153 -10.60 -15.23 1.76
N PHE A 154 -9.59 -15.04 0.91
CA PHE A 154 -9.76 -14.45 -0.41
C PHE A 154 -10.53 -15.37 -1.36
N HIS A 155 -10.23 -16.66 -1.36
CA HIS A 155 -10.95 -17.65 -2.16
C HIS A 155 -12.42 -17.77 -1.72
N ASP A 156 -12.69 -17.74 -0.41
CA ASP A 156 -14.07 -17.73 0.12
C ASP A 156 -14.84 -16.46 -0.27
N ALA A 157 -14.13 -15.34 -0.49
CA ALA A 157 -14.69 -14.11 -1.06
C ALA A 157 -14.81 -14.16 -2.59
N GLY A 158 -14.51 -15.26 -3.24
CA GLY A 158 -14.61 -15.46 -4.69
C GLY A 158 -13.47 -14.83 -5.50
N LEU A 159 -12.35 -14.48 -4.88
CA LEU A 159 -11.21 -13.86 -5.56
C LEU A 159 -10.12 -14.88 -5.89
N GLY A 160 -9.56 -14.80 -7.10
CA GLY A 160 -8.41 -15.61 -7.53
C GLY A 160 -7.07 -14.97 -7.18
N GLU A 161 -5.98 -15.72 -7.44
CA GLU A 161 -4.59 -15.34 -7.16
C GLU A 161 -4.14 -14.04 -7.88
N ASP A 162 -4.86 -13.62 -8.90
CA ASP A 162 -4.60 -12.39 -9.67
C ASP A 162 -5.14 -11.13 -9.00
N ALA A 163 -5.99 -11.30 -7.97
CA ALA A 163 -6.63 -10.19 -7.24
C ALA A 163 -5.88 -9.78 -5.97
N PHE A 164 -4.89 -10.55 -5.52
CA PHE A 164 -4.18 -10.23 -4.29
C PHE A 164 -2.71 -10.67 -4.30
N ILE A 165 -1.94 -10.11 -3.38
CA ILE A 165 -0.58 -10.56 -3.06
C ILE A 165 -0.38 -10.56 -1.55
N LEU A 166 0.20 -11.64 -1.04
CA LEU A 166 0.59 -11.77 0.36
C LEU A 166 2.09 -11.49 0.49
N ARG A 167 2.45 -10.51 1.32
CA ARG A 167 3.85 -10.11 1.54
C ARG A 167 4.30 -10.50 2.93
N ASP A 168 5.40 -11.23 2.99
CA ASP A 168 6.06 -11.56 4.24
C ASP A 168 6.64 -10.29 4.88
N ARG A 169 6.26 -10.03 6.13
CA ARG A 169 6.67 -8.87 6.93
C ARG A 169 7.03 -9.25 8.36
N TRP A 170 7.10 -10.56 8.65
CA TRP A 170 7.57 -11.06 9.95
C TRP A 170 9.10 -11.19 9.95
N HIS A 171 9.65 -11.30 11.16
CA HIS A 171 11.08 -11.51 11.41
C HIS A 171 11.24 -12.71 12.35
N ASP A 172 12.04 -13.69 11.97
CA ASP A 172 12.31 -14.90 12.73
C ASP A 172 13.75 -14.98 13.28
N GLY A 173 14.46 -13.85 13.27
CA GLY A 173 15.85 -13.72 13.75
C GLY A 173 16.90 -13.69 12.65
N GLU A 174 16.61 -14.21 11.46
CA GLU A 174 17.54 -14.24 10.33
C GLU A 174 17.02 -13.45 9.11
N ASP A 175 15.71 -13.27 8.99
CA ASP A 175 15.07 -12.58 7.89
C ASP A 175 14.93 -11.07 8.09
N ASP A 176 14.91 -10.33 7.00
CA ASP A 176 14.83 -8.88 6.93
C ASP A 176 13.40 -8.33 6.76
N PHE A 177 12.40 -8.95 7.36
CA PHE A 177 10.98 -8.61 7.22
C PHE A 177 10.46 -8.67 5.77
N GLY A 178 11.10 -9.46 4.90
CA GLY A 178 10.76 -9.54 3.49
C GLY A 178 10.97 -8.22 2.72
N LEU A 179 11.74 -7.29 3.27
CA LEU A 179 12.10 -6.03 2.63
C LEU A 179 13.52 -5.60 3.01
N LYS A 180 14.13 -4.82 2.14
CA LYS A 180 15.38 -4.15 2.47
C LYS A 180 15.05 -3.00 3.42
N LEU A 181 15.44 -3.14 4.69
CA LEU A 181 15.28 -2.07 5.66
C LEU A 181 16.21 -0.90 5.30
N THR A 182 15.64 0.29 5.32
CA THR A 182 16.39 1.54 5.24
C THR A 182 16.09 2.33 6.51
N ASN A 183 16.98 3.23 6.90
CA ASN A 183 16.74 4.08 8.05
C ASN A 183 15.70 5.19 7.80
N ARG A 184 15.07 5.21 6.63
CA ARG A 184 14.11 6.23 6.22
C ARG A 184 14.57 7.65 6.56
N ALA A 185 15.75 8.02 6.06
CA ALA A 185 16.42 9.30 6.32
C ALA A 185 16.68 9.58 7.82
N GLY A 186 16.97 8.53 8.60
CA GLY A 186 17.32 8.64 10.01
C GLY A 186 16.17 8.51 11.00
N VAL A 187 14.93 8.32 10.51
CA VAL A 187 13.75 8.18 11.38
C VAL A 187 13.66 6.78 12.02
N ILE A 188 14.20 5.76 11.36
CA ILE A 188 14.14 4.38 11.85
C ILE A 188 15.50 3.94 12.34
N HIS A 189 15.56 3.51 13.61
CA HIS A 189 16.75 3.01 14.28
C HIS A 189 16.57 1.53 14.65
N THR A 190 16.60 0.65 13.66
CA THR A 190 16.69 -0.78 13.92
C THR A 190 18.16 -1.20 13.85
N GLY A 191 18.63 -2.08 14.76
CA GLY A 191 20.03 -2.57 14.75
C GLY A 191 20.45 -3.36 13.51
N GLN A 192 19.56 -3.55 12.56
CA GLN A 192 19.73 -4.31 11.31
C GLN A 192 19.78 -3.41 10.06
N GLN A 193 20.07 -2.13 10.20
CA GLN A 193 20.11 -1.22 9.06
C GLN A 193 21.29 -1.55 8.13
N PRO A 194 21.03 -1.78 6.83
CA PRO A 194 22.13 -1.87 5.87
C PRO A 194 22.81 -0.52 5.75
N GLU A 195 24.10 -0.54 5.40
CA GLU A 195 24.80 0.68 5.00
C GLU A 195 23.98 1.42 3.92
N ILE A 196 23.72 2.69 4.19
CA ILE A 196 22.97 3.54 3.26
C ILE A 196 23.90 3.89 2.11
N ASN A 197 23.57 3.44 0.92
CA ASN A 197 24.21 3.97 -0.27
C ASN A 197 23.59 5.33 -0.62
N VAL A 198 24.21 6.40 -0.14
CA VAL A 198 23.78 7.80 -0.38
C VAL A 198 23.93 8.25 -1.83
N ASP A 199 24.72 7.50 -2.62
CA ASP A 199 25.03 7.82 -4.01
C ASP A 199 23.98 7.25 -4.99
N SER A 200 23.07 6.42 -4.52
CA SER A 200 22.00 5.85 -5.36
C SER A 200 20.79 6.79 -5.41
N PRO A 201 20.44 7.31 -6.60
CA PRO A 201 19.25 8.15 -6.73
C PRO A 201 17.98 7.36 -6.40
N CYS A 202 17.05 8.00 -5.70
CA CYS A 202 15.71 7.46 -5.51
C CYS A 202 14.85 7.81 -6.73
N TYR A 203 14.49 6.81 -7.52
CA TYR A 203 13.61 7.02 -8.70
C TYR A 203 12.12 7.01 -8.35
N TYR A 204 11.75 6.71 -7.11
CA TYR A 204 10.35 6.62 -6.70
C TYR A 204 9.55 7.89 -7.03
N PRO A 205 10.06 9.12 -6.73
CA PRO A 205 9.34 10.35 -7.06
C PRO A 205 9.14 10.61 -8.55
N ALA A 206 9.89 9.90 -9.42
CA ALA A 206 9.71 10.04 -10.87
C ALA A 206 8.45 9.33 -11.39
N TYR A 207 7.89 8.39 -10.61
CA TYR A 207 6.78 7.53 -11.03
C TYR A 207 5.57 7.62 -10.10
N SER A 208 5.70 8.22 -8.93
CA SER A 208 4.62 8.26 -7.95
C SER A 208 4.44 9.63 -7.31
N MET A 209 3.21 9.88 -6.90
CA MET A 209 2.82 10.99 -6.04
C MET A 209 2.17 10.40 -4.79
N MET A 210 2.43 10.99 -3.62
CA MET A 210 1.77 10.68 -2.37
C MET A 210 0.86 11.84 -1.96
N LEU A 211 -0.37 11.54 -1.60
CA LEU A 211 -1.36 12.44 -1.01
C LEU A 211 -1.60 12.01 0.42
N ASP A 212 -1.49 12.96 1.35
CA ASP A 212 -1.57 12.72 2.79
C ASP A 212 -2.49 13.75 3.46
#